data_6f29cfc4c34ce0462cdaa7fb7ec161a0
#
_entry.id   6f29cfc4c34ce0462cdaa7fb7ec161a0
#
_cell.length_a   1.000
_cell.length_b   1.000
_cell.length_c   1.000
_cell.angle_alpha   90.00
_cell.angle_beta   90.00
_cell.angle_gamma   90.00
#
_symmetry.space_group_name_H-M   'P 1'
#
loop_
_entity.id
_entity.type
_entity.pdbx_description
1 polymer ?
#
loop_
_entity_poly.entity_id
_entity_poly.type
_entity_poly.pdbx_seq_one_letter_code
_entity_poly.pdbx_strand_id
1 'polypeptide(L)'
;MKSFGLRNQRGSCWVNAALQAIFRIPDLQQRFQDEKHDTDNPIEVCLYTIWSSLGAMGLKDFYACVNTTLMPAGEGIGDSHELLEFLCDKVPMLDKLFRFGVENRLKCDNCPYTDGKRDTMIEFPIVPSKPKEAVVDAIIAAAQPHAIPDWTCEKCGKKGCTKQFLMAGFPKILAFHVTSLRSTVTYSSILSLNKIEYALFAVVCYNGGHWWTYGRDMPPGKTWVTYNDDHVHTHGPQQFPMADTMRLLMYYRLN
;
A
#
# COMPACT_ATOMS: atom_id res chain seq x y z
N MET A 1 -14.79 13.18 -6.70
CA MET A 1 -14.73 13.98 -5.44
C MET A 1 -13.97 15.28 -5.67
N LYS A 2 -14.25 16.36 -4.91
CA LYS A 2 -13.44 17.59 -4.95
C LYS A 2 -12.07 17.31 -4.32
N SER A 3 -11.00 17.65 -5.02
CA SER A 3 -9.63 17.54 -4.49
C SER A 3 -9.38 18.63 -3.44
N PHE A 4 -8.72 18.29 -2.36
CA PHE A 4 -8.37 19.21 -1.28
C PHE A 4 -6.98 18.89 -0.73
N GLY A 5 -6.29 19.91 -0.19
CA GLY A 5 -5.00 19.76 0.46
C GLY A 5 -5.13 19.45 1.95
N LEU A 6 -4.05 18.98 2.55
CA LEU A 6 -3.92 18.74 3.99
C LEU A 6 -2.74 19.52 4.52
N ARG A 7 -2.97 20.39 5.50
CA ARG A 7 -1.92 21.24 6.04
C ARG A 7 -0.85 20.43 6.74
N ASN A 8 0.43 20.65 6.41
CA ASN A 8 1.54 20.04 7.11
C ASN A 8 1.70 20.63 8.52
N GLN A 9 1.72 19.78 9.54
CA GLN A 9 1.89 20.15 10.94
C GLN A 9 3.19 19.53 11.46
N ARG A 10 4.32 20.23 11.28
CA ARG A 10 5.64 19.82 11.82
C ARG A 10 6.05 18.39 11.45
N GLY A 11 6.20 18.14 10.14
CA GLY A 11 6.69 16.83 9.65
C GLY A 11 5.61 15.79 9.39
N SER A 12 4.33 16.18 9.33
CA SER A 12 3.20 15.27 9.06
C SER A 12 2.98 14.95 7.56
N CYS A 13 3.92 15.27 6.68
CA CYS A 13 3.81 15.02 5.24
C CYS A 13 3.55 13.52 4.93
N TRP A 14 4.13 12.60 5.69
CA TRP A 14 3.91 11.16 5.55
C TRP A 14 2.46 10.75 5.84
N VAL A 15 1.83 11.38 6.84
CA VAL A 15 0.40 11.17 7.15
C VAL A 15 -0.46 11.74 6.04
N ASN A 16 -0.17 12.99 5.62
CA ASN A 16 -0.91 13.64 4.54
C ASN A 16 -0.87 12.82 3.25
N ALA A 17 0.31 12.31 2.87
CA ALA A 17 0.49 11.52 1.67
C ALA A 17 -0.33 10.22 1.71
N ALA A 18 -0.27 9.47 2.82
CA ALA A 18 -1.06 8.24 2.96
C ALA A 18 -2.57 8.54 2.97
N LEU A 19 -3.04 9.56 3.69
CA LEU A 19 -4.45 9.94 3.73
C LEU A 19 -4.98 10.32 2.36
N GLN A 20 -4.21 11.05 1.54
CA GLN A 20 -4.62 11.41 0.18
C GLN A 20 -4.77 10.19 -0.72
N ALA A 21 -3.95 9.16 -0.54
CA ALA A 21 -4.12 7.88 -1.24
C ALA A 21 -5.40 7.15 -0.77
N ILE A 22 -5.61 7.05 0.54
CA ILE A 22 -6.76 6.37 1.16
C ILE A 22 -8.08 7.05 0.76
N PHE A 23 -8.13 8.38 0.73
CA PHE A 23 -9.32 9.13 0.31
C PHE A 23 -9.68 8.99 -1.17
N ARG A 24 -8.85 8.35 -1.99
CA ARG A 24 -9.17 7.99 -3.39
C ARG A 24 -9.85 6.62 -3.51
N ILE A 25 -10.00 5.87 -2.43
CA ILE A 25 -10.67 4.56 -2.42
C ILE A 25 -12.19 4.76 -2.62
N PRO A 26 -12.78 4.23 -3.70
CA PRO A 26 -14.21 4.44 -4.00
C PRO A 26 -15.14 3.94 -2.90
N ASP A 27 -14.80 2.78 -2.32
CA ASP A 27 -15.60 2.16 -1.24
C ASP A 27 -15.63 3.04 0.02
N LEU A 28 -14.49 3.68 0.35
CA LEU A 28 -14.43 4.60 1.48
C LEU A 28 -15.17 5.90 1.19
N GLN A 29 -15.03 6.43 -0.03
CA GLN A 29 -15.76 7.63 -0.46
C GLN A 29 -17.28 7.39 -0.38
N GLN A 30 -17.75 6.25 -0.89
CA GLN A 30 -19.18 5.90 -0.84
C GLN A 30 -19.68 5.75 0.60
N ARG A 31 -18.90 5.07 1.45
CA ARG A 31 -19.22 4.92 2.88
C ARG A 31 -19.37 6.27 3.58
N PHE A 32 -18.48 7.22 3.29
CA PHE A 32 -18.51 8.55 3.87
C PHE A 32 -19.63 9.42 3.29
N GLN A 33 -19.92 9.30 1.99
CA GLN A 33 -21.08 9.95 1.36
C GLN A 33 -22.40 9.48 1.96
N ASP A 34 -22.51 8.20 2.27
CA ASP A 34 -23.67 7.59 2.90
C ASP A 34 -23.73 7.80 4.43
N GLU A 35 -22.76 8.52 5.01
CA GLU A 35 -22.62 8.75 6.45
C GLU A 35 -22.58 7.44 7.28
N LYS A 36 -22.05 6.37 6.71
CA LYS A 36 -21.99 5.01 7.31
C LYS A 36 -20.69 4.72 8.04
N HIS A 37 -19.91 5.75 8.42
CA HIS A 37 -18.69 5.55 9.23
C HIS A 37 -19.04 5.01 10.62
N ASP A 38 -18.12 4.24 11.18
CA ASP A 38 -18.27 3.71 12.53
C ASP A 38 -18.01 4.81 13.56
N THR A 39 -19.09 5.24 14.24
CA THR A 39 -19.04 6.32 15.25
C THR A 39 -18.36 5.91 16.54
N ASP A 40 -18.21 4.60 16.79
CA ASP A 40 -17.51 4.08 17.97
C ASP A 40 -16.01 3.89 17.70
N ASN A 41 -15.58 4.01 16.45
CA ASN A 41 -14.18 3.94 16.05
C ASN A 41 -13.56 5.34 15.92
N PRO A 42 -12.72 5.79 16.86
CA PRO A 42 -12.18 7.15 16.86
C PRO A 42 -11.33 7.45 15.63
N ILE A 43 -10.65 6.46 15.05
CA ILE A 43 -9.86 6.64 13.82
C ILE A 43 -10.79 6.88 12.62
N GLU A 44 -11.84 6.08 12.48
CA GLU A 44 -12.81 6.25 11.37
C GLU A 44 -13.57 7.58 11.49
N VAL A 45 -13.92 8.00 12.71
CA VAL A 45 -14.52 9.33 12.98
C VAL A 45 -13.57 10.45 12.54
N CYS A 46 -12.28 10.37 12.89
CA CYS A 46 -11.29 11.36 12.43
C CYS A 46 -11.16 11.38 10.90
N LEU A 47 -11.08 10.21 10.26
CA LEU A 47 -11.02 10.10 8.79
C LEU A 47 -12.25 10.74 8.13
N TYR A 48 -13.44 10.45 8.64
CA TYR A 48 -14.69 11.04 8.16
C TYR A 48 -14.70 12.57 8.34
N THR A 49 -14.28 13.06 9.51
CA THR A 49 -14.22 14.50 9.82
C THR A 49 -13.25 15.24 8.88
N ILE A 50 -12.07 14.66 8.63
CA ILE A 50 -11.11 15.23 7.66
C ILE A 50 -11.70 15.25 6.26
N TRP A 51 -12.29 14.14 5.83
CA TRP A 51 -12.85 14.01 4.49
C TRP A 51 -14.06 14.93 4.25
N SER A 52 -15.02 14.98 5.17
CA SER A 52 -16.24 15.79 5.07
C SER A 52 -15.97 17.29 5.16
N SER A 53 -14.98 17.70 5.95
CA SER A 53 -14.55 19.10 6.08
C SER A 53 -13.54 19.54 5.01
N LEU A 54 -13.19 18.66 4.05
CA LEU A 54 -12.15 18.90 3.04
C LEU A 54 -10.80 19.31 3.66
N GLY A 55 -10.43 18.66 4.75
CA GLY A 55 -9.17 18.89 5.47
C GLY A 55 -9.16 20.05 6.45
N ALA A 56 -10.28 20.77 6.61
CA ALA A 56 -10.35 21.91 7.53
C ALA A 56 -10.39 21.51 9.01
N MET A 57 -10.90 20.33 9.32
CA MET A 57 -11.06 19.79 10.69
C MET A 57 -10.55 18.36 10.81
N GLY A 58 -10.38 17.87 12.04
CA GLY A 58 -10.05 16.48 12.37
C GLY A 58 -8.58 16.10 12.25
N LEU A 59 -7.78 16.85 11.48
CA LEU A 59 -6.39 16.50 11.17
C LEU A 59 -5.50 16.50 12.42
N LYS A 60 -5.69 17.47 13.32
CA LYS A 60 -4.94 17.55 14.59
C LYS A 60 -5.21 16.37 15.50
N ASP A 61 -6.48 15.97 15.62
CA ASP A 61 -6.91 14.87 16.48
C ASP A 61 -6.41 13.54 15.90
N PHE A 62 -6.47 13.39 14.57
CA PHE A 62 -5.90 12.24 13.88
C PHE A 62 -4.39 12.11 14.13
N TYR A 63 -3.61 13.21 14.01
CA TYR A 63 -2.17 13.18 14.31
C TYR A 63 -1.89 12.81 15.76
N ALA A 64 -2.67 13.29 16.71
CA ALA A 64 -2.51 12.92 18.11
C ALA A 64 -2.68 11.40 18.30
N CYS A 65 -3.68 10.80 17.67
CA CYS A 65 -3.88 9.35 17.72
C CYS A 65 -2.75 8.57 17.05
N VAL A 66 -2.29 9.01 15.88
CA VAL A 66 -1.23 8.34 15.11
C VAL A 66 0.12 8.46 15.82
N ASN A 67 0.48 9.65 16.29
CA ASN A 67 1.77 9.91 16.92
C ASN A 67 1.97 9.12 18.22
N THR A 68 0.91 8.94 19.01
CA THR A 68 1.02 8.12 20.23
C THR A 68 1.35 6.66 19.95
N THR A 69 1.01 6.16 18.76
CA THR A 69 1.19 4.76 18.36
C THR A 69 2.43 4.55 17.53
N LEU A 70 2.61 5.34 16.47
CA LEU A 70 3.68 5.15 15.48
C LEU A 70 4.93 5.98 15.76
N MET A 71 4.79 7.08 16.52
CA MET A 71 5.88 8.01 16.83
C MET A 71 5.95 8.31 18.33
N PRO A 72 6.10 7.29 19.21
CA PRO A 72 6.05 7.49 20.67
C PRO A 72 7.17 8.40 21.20
N ALA A 73 8.29 8.55 20.48
CA ALA A 73 9.35 9.50 20.81
C ALA A 73 9.04 10.95 20.41
N GLY A 74 7.93 11.17 19.68
CA GLY A 74 7.39 12.51 19.38
C GLY A 74 8.14 13.33 18.34
N GLU A 75 9.21 12.83 17.75
CA GLU A 75 10.04 13.56 16.80
C GLU A 75 10.39 12.74 15.56
N GLY A 76 10.35 13.37 14.39
CA GLY A 76 10.79 12.81 13.13
C GLY A 76 9.71 12.76 12.05
N ILE A 77 10.09 12.22 10.89
CA ILE A 77 9.22 11.92 9.77
C ILE A 77 8.97 10.41 9.81
N GLY A 78 7.71 10.01 9.98
CA GLY A 78 7.30 8.61 9.92
C GLY A 78 7.20 8.08 8.49
N ASP A 79 6.73 6.85 8.34
CA ASP A 79 6.56 6.17 7.05
C ASP A 79 5.08 6.03 6.69
N SER A 80 4.73 6.41 5.46
CA SER A 80 3.36 6.26 4.93
C SER A 80 2.93 4.80 4.83
N HIS A 81 3.86 3.86 4.72
CA HIS A 81 3.62 2.43 4.76
C HIS A 81 3.16 1.99 6.16
N GLU A 82 3.87 2.40 7.22
CA GLU A 82 3.47 2.11 8.61
C GLU A 82 2.08 2.68 8.93
N LEU A 83 1.75 3.85 8.37
CA LEU A 83 0.41 4.40 8.52
C LEU A 83 -0.65 3.56 7.79
N LEU A 84 -0.36 3.02 6.61
CA LEU A 84 -1.28 2.12 5.92
C LEU A 84 -1.55 0.85 6.77
N GLU A 85 -0.51 0.25 7.35
CA GLU A 85 -0.63 -0.89 8.26
C GLU A 85 -1.49 -0.53 9.48
N PHE A 86 -1.20 0.60 10.11
CA PHE A 86 -1.98 1.10 11.24
C PHE A 86 -3.46 1.30 10.88
N LEU A 87 -3.75 1.90 9.72
CA LEU A 87 -5.13 2.13 9.27
C LEU A 87 -5.86 0.82 8.99
N CYS A 88 -5.21 -0.17 8.40
CA CYS A 88 -5.79 -1.49 8.20
C CYS A 88 -6.05 -2.22 9.52
N ASP A 89 -5.18 -2.05 10.53
CA ASP A 89 -5.40 -2.61 11.87
C ASP A 89 -6.58 -1.95 12.60
N LYS A 90 -6.77 -0.64 12.45
CA LYS A 90 -7.79 0.13 13.18
C LYS A 90 -9.13 0.25 12.46
N VAL A 91 -9.18 0.14 11.14
CA VAL A 91 -10.38 0.33 10.34
C VAL A 91 -10.74 -0.96 9.59
N PRO A 92 -11.67 -1.78 10.11
CA PRO A 92 -11.98 -3.11 9.55
C PRO A 92 -12.36 -3.11 8.07
N MET A 93 -12.95 -2.02 7.60
CA MET A 93 -13.27 -1.85 6.18
C MET A 93 -12.00 -1.78 5.33
N LEU A 94 -10.99 -1.04 5.75
CA LEU A 94 -9.71 -0.96 5.02
C LEU A 94 -9.00 -2.30 5.03
N ASP A 95 -8.94 -2.96 6.19
CA ASP A 95 -8.40 -4.30 6.29
C ASP A 95 -9.02 -5.25 5.26
N LYS A 96 -10.34 -5.28 5.17
CA LYS A 96 -11.07 -6.12 4.21
C LYS A 96 -10.75 -5.81 2.74
N LEU A 97 -10.44 -4.55 2.42
CA LEU A 97 -10.12 -4.14 1.05
C LEU A 97 -8.69 -4.52 0.64
N PHE A 98 -7.74 -4.44 1.57
CA PHE A 98 -6.32 -4.67 1.31
C PHE A 98 -5.86 -6.10 1.60
N ARG A 99 -6.43 -6.77 2.63
CA ARG A 99 -5.93 -8.06 3.10
C ARG A 99 -6.09 -9.18 2.08
N PHE A 100 -5.01 -9.93 1.88
CA PHE A 100 -4.99 -11.13 1.03
C PHE A 100 -4.17 -12.24 1.65
N GLY A 101 -4.50 -13.47 1.29
CA GLY A 101 -3.78 -14.66 1.74
C GLY A 101 -2.48 -14.86 0.98
N VAL A 102 -1.47 -15.37 1.68
CA VAL A 102 -0.19 -15.82 1.12
C VAL A 102 0.15 -17.22 1.65
N GLU A 103 0.90 -17.98 0.87
CA GLU A 103 1.41 -19.28 1.26
C GLU A 103 2.92 -19.35 1.00
N ASN A 104 3.69 -19.59 2.06
CA ASN A 104 5.10 -19.94 1.95
C ASN A 104 5.19 -21.45 1.94
N ARG A 105 5.47 -22.06 0.78
CA ARG A 105 5.59 -23.49 0.60
C ARG A 105 7.05 -23.90 0.58
N LEU A 106 7.40 -24.88 1.43
CA LEU A 106 8.70 -25.54 1.45
C LEU A 106 8.53 -26.97 0.96
N LYS A 107 9.39 -27.41 0.05
CA LYS A 107 9.43 -28.79 -0.43
C LYS A 107 10.84 -29.32 -0.23
N CYS A 108 10.98 -30.45 0.48
CA CYS A 108 12.27 -31.12 0.63
C CYS A 108 12.75 -31.65 -0.72
N ASP A 109 14.04 -31.44 -1.03
CA ASP A 109 14.63 -31.92 -2.28
C ASP A 109 14.95 -33.43 -2.25
N ASN A 110 14.90 -34.06 -1.04
CA ASN A 110 15.35 -35.44 -0.84
C ASN A 110 14.23 -36.42 -0.44
N CYS A 111 13.04 -35.95 -0.07
CA CYS A 111 11.89 -36.80 0.28
C CYS A 111 10.57 -36.10 -0.06
N PRO A 112 9.41 -36.79 -0.02
CA PRO A 112 8.11 -36.20 -0.36
C PRO A 112 7.59 -35.15 0.64
N TYR A 113 8.34 -34.82 1.68
CA TYR A 113 7.90 -33.87 2.71
C TYR A 113 7.72 -32.46 2.12
N THR A 114 6.56 -31.90 2.39
CA THR A 114 6.23 -30.51 2.12
C THR A 114 5.71 -29.85 3.39
N ASP A 115 6.13 -28.63 3.63
CA ASP A 115 5.56 -27.75 4.66
C ASP A 115 5.01 -26.50 3.99
N GLY A 116 3.92 -25.96 4.53
CA GLY A 116 3.27 -24.77 3.98
C GLY A 116 2.69 -23.92 5.10
N LYS A 117 3.28 -22.76 5.33
CA LYS A 117 2.73 -21.75 6.24
C LYS A 117 1.85 -20.80 5.46
N ARG A 118 0.57 -20.75 5.83
CA ARG A 118 -0.35 -19.72 5.35
C ARG A 118 -0.30 -18.52 6.29
N ASP A 119 -0.36 -17.34 5.68
CA ASP A 119 -0.36 -16.05 6.38
C ASP A 119 -1.22 -15.06 5.59
N THR A 120 -1.33 -13.84 6.08
CA THR A 120 -2.02 -12.76 5.37
C THR A 120 -1.15 -11.52 5.32
N MET A 121 -1.31 -10.75 4.24
CA MET A 121 -0.63 -9.48 4.04
C MET A 121 -1.64 -8.41 3.61
N ILE A 122 -1.31 -7.15 3.79
CA ILE A 122 -2.10 -6.01 3.28
C ILE A 122 -1.41 -5.34 2.10
N GLU A 123 -0.13 -5.63 1.90
CA GLU A 123 0.68 -5.13 0.80
C GLU A 123 1.73 -6.16 0.41
N PHE A 124 2.22 -6.06 -0.81
CA PHE A 124 3.28 -6.91 -1.33
C PHE A 124 4.61 -6.14 -1.33
N PRO A 125 5.63 -6.60 -0.59
CA PRO A 125 6.93 -5.94 -0.58
C PRO A 125 7.65 -6.16 -1.90
N ILE A 126 8.09 -5.08 -2.55
CA ILE A 126 8.94 -5.11 -3.74
C ILE A 126 10.36 -4.81 -3.32
N VAL A 127 11.25 -5.78 -3.51
CA VAL A 127 12.70 -5.63 -3.34
C VAL A 127 13.31 -5.66 -4.75
N PRO A 128 13.55 -4.49 -5.39
CA PRO A 128 14.09 -4.47 -6.74
C PRO A 128 15.46 -5.13 -6.81
N SER A 129 15.63 -6.09 -7.71
CA SER A 129 16.91 -6.81 -7.93
C SER A 129 17.86 -6.01 -8.83
N LYS A 130 17.32 -5.08 -9.62
CA LYS A 130 18.04 -4.21 -10.56
C LYS A 130 17.35 -2.85 -10.67
N PRO A 131 18.08 -1.80 -11.07
CA PRO A 131 17.47 -0.49 -11.35
C PRO A 131 16.38 -0.59 -12.42
N LYS A 132 15.26 0.11 -12.21
CA LYS A 132 14.10 0.17 -13.13
C LYS A 132 13.47 -1.19 -13.44
N GLU A 133 13.51 -2.11 -12.49
CA GLU A 133 12.77 -3.36 -12.59
C GLU A 133 11.27 -3.08 -12.69
N ALA A 134 10.56 -3.80 -13.56
CA ALA A 134 9.11 -3.67 -13.60
C ALA A 134 8.47 -4.35 -12.37
N VAL A 135 7.46 -3.71 -11.78
CA VAL A 135 6.72 -4.28 -10.64
C VAL A 135 6.21 -5.69 -10.94
N VAL A 136 5.72 -5.92 -12.16
CA VAL A 136 5.26 -7.25 -12.57
C VAL A 136 6.40 -8.28 -12.58
N ASP A 137 7.61 -7.90 -13.00
CA ASP A 137 8.76 -8.80 -13.02
C ASP A 137 9.19 -9.15 -11.60
N ALA A 138 9.18 -8.18 -10.68
CA ALA A 138 9.48 -8.40 -9.26
C ALA A 138 8.47 -9.35 -8.59
N ILE A 139 7.18 -9.24 -8.92
CA ILE A 139 6.13 -10.17 -8.44
C ILE A 139 6.39 -11.58 -8.99
N ILE A 140 6.67 -11.69 -10.29
CA ILE A 140 6.96 -12.97 -10.93
C ILE A 140 8.21 -13.60 -10.31
N ALA A 141 9.26 -12.82 -10.10
CA ALA A 141 10.51 -13.29 -9.49
C ALA A 141 10.28 -13.79 -8.05
N ALA A 142 9.51 -13.06 -7.23
CA ALA A 142 9.17 -13.48 -5.87
C ALA A 142 8.35 -14.79 -5.82
N ALA A 143 7.52 -15.04 -6.83
CA ALA A 143 6.72 -16.26 -6.95
C ALA A 143 7.51 -17.46 -7.50
N GLN A 144 8.73 -17.26 -8.03
CA GLN A 144 9.56 -18.37 -8.52
C GLN A 144 10.07 -19.24 -7.36
N PRO A 145 10.09 -20.56 -7.54
CA PRO A 145 10.77 -21.44 -6.59
C PRO A 145 12.26 -21.10 -6.49
N HIS A 146 12.79 -21.04 -5.28
CA HIS A 146 14.22 -20.85 -5.03
C HIS A 146 14.76 -21.86 -4.03
N ALA A 147 15.99 -22.31 -4.24
CA ALA A 147 16.63 -23.29 -3.39
C ALA A 147 17.14 -22.68 -2.07
N ILE A 148 16.95 -23.41 -0.98
CA ILE A 148 17.56 -23.12 0.33
C ILE A 148 18.42 -24.33 0.71
N PRO A 149 19.72 -24.34 0.34
CA PRO A 149 20.58 -25.51 0.47
C PRO A 149 20.87 -25.90 1.93
N ASP A 150 20.88 -24.94 2.84
CA ASP A 150 21.22 -25.18 4.25
C ASP A 150 20.02 -25.56 5.14
N TRP A 151 18.81 -25.57 4.60
CA TRP A 151 17.63 -25.99 5.35
C TRP A 151 17.66 -27.51 5.60
N THR A 152 17.46 -27.92 6.86
CA THR A 152 17.45 -29.34 7.23
C THR A 152 16.02 -29.85 7.34
N CYS A 153 15.69 -30.91 6.60
CA CYS A 153 14.36 -31.52 6.63
C CYS A 153 14.11 -32.25 7.95
N GLU A 154 13.01 -31.92 8.60
CA GLU A 154 12.57 -32.56 9.86
C GLU A 154 12.21 -34.04 9.69
N LYS A 155 11.89 -34.49 8.49
CA LYS A 155 11.48 -35.88 8.20
C LYS A 155 12.62 -36.80 7.80
N CYS A 156 13.56 -36.33 6.99
CA CYS A 156 14.64 -37.20 6.52
C CYS A 156 16.04 -36.77 7.04
N GLY A 157 16.17 -35.65 7.74
CA GLY A 157 17.43 -35.13 8.28
C GLY A 157 18.41 -34.62 7.23
N LYS A 158 18.08 -34.67 5.93
CA LYS A 158 18.96 -34.21 4.85
C LYS A 158 18.77 -32.72 4.61
N LYS A 159 19.82 -32.08 4.12
CA LYS A 159 19.81 -30.67 3.73
C LYS A 159 19.26 -30.46 2.32
N GLY A 160 18.67 -29.29 2.11
CA GLY A 160 18.13 -28.82 0.85
C GLY A 160 16.60 -28.82 0.80
N CYS A 161 16.03 -27.66 0.49
CA CYS A 161 14.63 -27.53 0.12
C CYS A 161 14.45 -26.46 -0.95
N THR A 162 13.32 -26.54 -1.63
CA THR A 162 12.84 -25.50 -2.52
C THR A 162 11.72 -24.73 -1.80
N LYS A 163 11.88 -23.40 -1.70
CA LYS A 163 10.87 -22.47 -1.15
C LYS A 163 10.15 -21.77 -2.29
N GLN A 164 8.84 -21.63 -2.17
CA GLN A 164 8.02 -20.85 -3.08
C GLN A 164 7.04 -19.98 -2.31
N PHE A 165 6.92 -18.71 -2.73
CA PHE A 165 5.91 -17.79 -2.25
C PHE A 165 4.74 -17.76 -3.23
N LEU A 166 3.52 -17.93 -2.73
CA LEU A 166 2.31 -17.94 -3.54
C LEU A 166 1.30 -16.93 -2.97
N MET A 167 0.70 -16.12 -3.83
CA MET A 167 -0.49 -15.35 -3.47
C MET A 167 -1.69 -16.31 -3.47
N ALA A 168 -2.34 -16.46 -2.31
CA ALA A 168 -3.51 -17.33 -2.13
C ALA A 168 -4.84 -16.57 -2.27
N GLY A 169 -4.80 -15.30 -2.63
CA GLY A 169 -5.97 -14.46 -2.85
C GLY A 169 -5.60 -13.15 -3.54
N PHE A 170 -6.60 -12.51 -4.13
CA PHE A 170 -6.45 -11.25 -4.83
C PHE A 170 -7.39 -10.21 -4.17
N PRO A 171 -6.87 -9.23 -3.42
CA PRO A 171 -7.66 -8.26 -2.70
C PRO A 171 -8.38 -7.29 -3.64
N LYS A 172 -9.29 -6.48 -3.12
CA LYS A 172 -9.91 -5.42 -3.91
C LYS A 172 -8.93 -4.28 -4.20
N ILE A 173 -8.03 -4.01 -3.25
CA ILE A 173 -6.93 -3.06 -3.42
C ILE A 173 -5.62 -3.81 -3.24
N LEU A 174 -4.83 -3.86 -4.30
CA LEU A 174 -3.50 -4.45 -4.27
C LEU A 174 -2.47 -3.33 -4.08
N ALA A 175 -1.83 -3.34 -2.93
CA ALA A 175 -0.78 -2.39 -2.60
C ALA A 175 0.61 -3.04 -2.75
N PHE A 176 1.56 -2.26 -3.23
CA PHE A 176 2.97 -2.63 -3.31
C PHE A 176 3.80 -1.64 -2.52
N HIS A 177 4.64 -2.15 -1.63
CA HIS A 177 5.61 -1.37 -0.90
C HIS A 177 7.01 -1.56 -1.51
N VAL A 178 7.59 -0.50 -2.06
CA VAL A 178 8.97 -0.51 -2.59
C VAL A 178 9.94 -0.24 -1.46
N THR A 179 10.61 -1.29 -0.98
CA THR A 179 11.43 -1.25 0.25
C THR A 179 12.77 -0.53 0.07
N SER A 180 13.26 -0.38 -1.17
CA SER A 180 14.56 0.24 -1.44
C SER A 180 14.43 1.74 -1.73
N LEU A 181 15.20 2.57 -1.01
CA LEU A 181 15.35 4.00 -1.30
C LEU A 181 16.25 4.29 -2.52
N ARG A 182 17.05 3.31 -2.93
CA ARG A 182 18.08 3.49 -3.97
C ARG A 182 17.69 2.88 -5.32
N SER A 183 16.67 2.05 -5.35
CA SER A 183 16.23 1.37 -6.56
C SER A 183 14.86 1.87 -6.98
N THR A 184 14.76 2.26 -8.23
CA THR A 184 13.49 2.64 -8.85
C THR A 184 12.84 1.41 -9.47
N VAL A 185 11.51 1.37 -9.47
CA VAL A 185 10.73 0.39 -10.24
C VAL A 185 9.97 1.10 -11.34
N THR A 186 9.66 0.36 -12.40
CA THR A 186 8.70 0.83 -13.41
C THR A 186 7.34 0.20 -13.16
N TYR A 187 6.28 0.93 -13.46
CA TYR A 187 4.92 0.51 -13.22
C TYR A 187 3.98 1.02 -14.33
N SER A 188 2.88 0.32 -14.52
CA SER A 188 1.88 0.64 -15.55
C SER A 188 0.58 1.12 -14.90
N SER A 189 -0.25 1.81 -15.69
CA SER A 189 -1.59 2.25 -15.26
C SER A 189 -2.56 1.09 -15.07
N ILE A 190 -2.33 -0.03 -15.76
CA ILE A 190 -3.09 -1.28 -15.64
C ILE A 190 -2.10 -2.41 -15.34
N LEU A 191 -2.44 -3.23 -14.37
CA LEU A 191 -1.72 -4.43 -13.98
C LEU A 191 -2.66 -5.63 -14.13
N SER A 192 -2.22 -6.65 -14.87
CA SER A 192 -2.96 -7.90 -15.02
C SER A 192 -2.25 -9.03 -14.28
N LEU A 193 -2.90 -9.63 -13.30
CA LEU A 193 -2.40 -10.76 -12.50
C LEU A 193 -3.45 -11.86 -12.50
N ASN A 194 -3.09 -13.04 -13.00
CA ASN A 194 -3.98 -14.21 -13.04
C ASN A 194 -5.38 -13.91 -13.62
N LYS A 195 -5.43 -13.17 -14.75
CA LYS A 195 -6.67 -12.72 -15.44
C LYS A 195 -7.51 -11.69 -14.66
N ILE A 196 -7.02 -11.19 -13.54
CA ILE A 196 -7.63 -10.11 -12.79
C ILE A 196 -6.93 -8.81 -13.18
N GLU A 197 -7.71 -7.81 -13.55
CA GLU A 197 -7.20 -6.50 -13.91
C GLU A 197 -7.31 -5.51 -12.75
N TYR A 198 -6.24 -4.78 -12.56
CA TYR A 198 -6.11 -3.73 -11.56
C TYR A 198 -5.71 -2.41 -12.21
N ALA A 199 -6.35 -1.33 -11.82
CA ALA A 199 -5.97 0.03 -12.27
C ALA A 199 -5.26 0.78 -11.14
N LEU A 200 -4.08 1.34 -11.45
CA LEU A 200 -3.34 2.19 -10.54
C LEU A 200 -4.17 3.44 -10.23
N PHE A 201 -4.35 3.77 -8.95
CA PHE A 201 -5.07 4.96 -8.53
C PHE A 201 -4.28 5.88 -7.59
N ALA A 202 -3.25 5.37 -6.93
CA ALA A 202 -2.40 6.18 -6.07
C ALA A 202 -0.93 5.74 -6.14
N VAL A 203 -0.04 6.73 -6.12
CA VAL A 203 1.42 6.59 -6.04
C VAL A 203 1.92 7.47 -4.92
N VAL A 204 2.34 6.89 -3.80
CA VAL A 204 2.93 7.62 -2.69
C VAL A 204 4.43 7.68 -2.85
N CYS A 205 4.99 8.86 -2.77
CA CYS A 205 6.39 9.15 -3.05
C CYS A 205 7.13 9.71 -1.83
N TYR A 206 8.45 9.41 -1.76
CA TYR A 206 9.36 9.93 -0.73
C TYR A 206 10.74 10.20 -1.31
N ASN A 207 11.28 11.39 -1.13
CA ASN A 207 12.60 11.80 -1.68
C ASN A 207 13.75 11.82 -0.67
N GLY A 208 13.54 11.25 0.51
CA GLY A 208 14.53 11.28 1.61
C GLY A 208 14.26 12.35 2.67
N GLY A 209 13.36 13.29 2.42
CA GLY A 209 13.01 14.36 3.37
C GLY A 209 11.55 14.77 3.34
N HIS A 210 10.80 14.38 2.31
CA HIS A 210 9.42 14.80 2.13
C HIS A 210 8.57 13.75 1.42
N TRP A 211 7.28 13.66 1.81
CA TRP A 211 6.29 12.75 1.25
C TRP A 211 5.21 13.51 0.48
N TRP A 212 4.74 12.95 -0.63
CA TRP A 212 3.59 13.43 -1.40
C TRP A 212 2.91 12.28 -2.13
N THR A 213 1.73 12.55 -2.71
CA THR A 213 0.94 11.53 -3.41
C THR A 213 0.45 12.03 -4.76
N TYR A 214 0.55 11.16 -5.76
CA TYR A 214 -0.25 11.27 -6.98
C TYR A 214 -1.48 10.37 -6.80
N GLY A 215 -2.67 10.91 -7.05
CA GLY A 215 -3.91 10.17 -6.92
C GLY A 215 -4.88 10.49 -8.04
N ARG A 216 -5.78 9.55 -8.33
CA ARG A 216 -6.92 9.77 -9.22
C ARG A 216 -8.15 9.06 -8.70
N ASP A 217 -9.35 9.55 -9.08
CA ASP A 217 -10.61 8.91 -8.72
C ASP A 217 -10.84 7.62 -9.54
N MET A 218 -11.60 6.68 -8.98
CA MET A 218 -11.97 5.41 -9.61
C MET A 218 -13.49 5.33 -9.86
N PRO A 219 -13.97 4.58 -10.88
CA PRO A 219 -13.22 3.84 -11.92
C PRO A 219 -12.27 4.78 -12.67
N PRO A 220 -11.17 4.27 -13.31
CA PRO A 220 -10.00 5.09 -13.58
C PRO A 220 -10.37 6.40 -14.25
N GLY A 221 -10.32 7.46 -13.45
CA GLY A 221 -10.42 8.83 -13.92
C GLY A 221 -9.27 9.11 -14.88
N LYS A 222 -9.48 10.01 -15.84
CA LYS A 222 -8.45 10.37 -16.82
C LYS A 222 -7.40 11.33 -16.25
N THR A 223 -7.67 11.93 -15.10
CA THR A 223 -6.89 13.05 -14.57
C THR A 223 -6.19 12.63 -13.28
N TRP A 224 -4.89 12.82 -13.25
CA TRP A 224 -4.07 12.67 -12.05
C TRP A 224 -3.98 14.01 -11.31
N VAL A 225 -3.89 13.93 -9.99
CA VAL A 225 -3.75 15.06 -9.08
C VAL A 225 -2.55 14.81 -8.18
N THR A 226 -1.65 15.78 -8.08
CA THR A 226 -0.60 15.80 -7.06
C THR A 226 -1.15 16.42 -5.79
N TYR A 227 -0.95 15.71 -4.68
CA TYR A 227 -1.24 16.16 -3.32
C TYR A 227 0.09 16.30 -2.57
N ASN A 228 0.52 17.53 -2.37
CA ASN A 228 1.74 17.87 -1.68
C ASN A 228 1.38 18.79 -0.53
N ASP A 229 1.02 18.18 0.60
CA ASP A 229 0.43 18.83 1.76
C ASP A 229 -0.81 19.67 1.38
N ASP A 230 -0.82 20.98 1.60
CA ASP A 230 -1.90 21.89 1.24
C ASP A 230 -1.91 22.28 -0.25
N HIS A 231 -0.84 21.98 -0.97
CA HIS A 231 -0.74 22.23 -2.40
C HIS A 231 -1.34 21.08 -3.21
N VAL A 232 -2.34 21.42 -4.01
CA VAL A 232 -3.02 20.46 -4.90
C VAL A 232 -2.89 20.92 -6.34
N HIS A 233 -2.33 20.05 -7.20
CA HIS A 233 -2.13 20.36 -8.61
C HIS A 233 -2.76 19.28 -9.49
N THR A 234 -3.65 19.70 -10.39
CA THR A 234 -4.30 18.81 -11.37
C THR A 234 -3.49 18.75 -12.65
N HIS A 235 -3.13 17.54 -13.07
CA HIS A 235 -2.37 17.30 -14.30
C HIS A 235 -3.28 17.23 -15.53
N GLY A 236 -2.68 17.40 -16.70
CA GLY A 236 -3.39 17.16 -17.96
C GLY A 236 -3.80 15.67 -18.13
N PRO A 237 -4.80 15.38 -18.97
CA PRO A 237 -5.44 14.06 -19.04
C PRO A 237 -4.54 12.93 -19.57
N GLN A 238 -3.37 13.24 -20.12
CA GLN A 238 -2.41 12.25 -20.62
C GLN A 238 -1.14 12.16 -19.78
N GLN A 239 -1.04 12.92 -18.70
CA GLN A 239 0.14 12.90 -17.83
C GLN A 239 0.02 11.78 -16.81
N PHE A 240 0.75 10.70 -17.04
CA PHE A 240 0.90 9.61 -16.08
C PHE A 240 2.05 9.95 -15.12
N PRO A 241 1.88 9.82 -13.80
CA PRO A 241 2.94 10.12 -12.85
C PRO A 241 4.04 9.06 -12.96
N MET A 242 5.18 9.45 -13.52
CA MET A 242 6.40 8.65 -13.53
C MET A 242 7.32 9.21 -12.43
N ALA A 243 7.25 8.63 -11.25
CA ALA A 243 8.06 9.08 -10.12
C ALA A 243 9.18 8.09 -9.82
N ASP A 244 10.40 8.59 -9.74
CA ASP A 244 11.58 7.78 -9.38
C ASP A 244 11.70 7.54 -7.86
N THR A 245 10.78 8.11 -7.07
CA THR A 245 10.81 8.13 -5.61
C THR A 245 9.58 7.47 -4.99
N MET A 246 8.89 6.60 -5.75
CA MET A 246 7.71 5.88 -5.26
C MET A 246 8.04 4.95 -4.10
N ARG A 247 7.13 4.88 -3.13
CA ARG A 247 7.17 3.98 -1.97
C ARG A 247 5.99 3.05 -1.92
N LEU A 248 4.78 3.58 -2.17
CA LEU A 248 3.58 2.76 -2.26
C LEU A 248 2.92 2.96 -3.62
N LEU A 249 2.52 1.86 -4.22
CA LEU A 249 1.68 1.81 -5.41
C LEU A 249 0.39 1.14 -5.03
N MET A 250 -0.75 1.77 -5.29
CA MET A 250 -2.06 1.22 -4.95
C MET A 250 -2.91 1.03 -6.20
N TYR A 251 -3.35 -0.20 -6.40
CA TYR A 251 -4.14 -0.62 -7.55
C TYR A 251 -5.52 -1.10 -7.10
N TYR A 252 -6.55 -0.65 -7.78
CA TYR A 252 -7.93 -1.04 -7.54
C TYR A 252 -8.38 -2.08 -8.56
N ARG A 253 -8.99 -3.18 -8.10
CA ARG A 253 -9.48 -4.28 -8.96
C ARG A 253 -10.67 -3.83 -9.79
N LEU A 254 -10.62 -4.08 -11.11
CA LEU A 254 -11.63 -3.66 -12.08
C LEU A 254 -12.74 -4.72 -12.32
N ASN A 255 -12.45 -6.00 -12.11
CA ASN A 255 -13.35 -7.14 -12.35
C ASN A 255 -13.33 -8.16 -11.21
#